data_729b6ac42835f86f070f52ffa504aae7
#
_entry.id   729b6ac42835f86f070f52ffa504aae7
#
_cell.length_a   1.000
_cell.length_b   1.000
_cell.length_c   1.000
_cell.angle_alpha   90.00
_cell.angle_beta   90.00
_cell.angle_gamma   90.00
#
_symmetry.space_group_name_H-M   'P 1'
#
loop_
_entity.id
_entity.type
_entity.pdbx_description
1 polymer ?
#
loop_
_entity_poly.entity_id
_entity_poly.type
_entity_poly.pdbx_seq_one_letter_code
_entity_poly.pdbx_strand_id
1 'polypeptide(L)'
;FGFTESHTGSVEGAFYLATIKDATQPNIPVSPVNAPAELVDALSSWGITLEDRYSENEHGEFDYCYASGWMYCLNNVFPNVGFSDSYLSDGDVVRVQFTVAYGSDIGGGYAMGGSDNTSFYPVANKDRLSTLIATLNEHGIEIPDSAMNAATAIYASQEDVNAAAAVLQ
;
A
#
# COMPACT_ATOMS: atom_id res chain seq x y z
N PHE A 1 14.05 3.00 -10.28
CA PHE A 1 13.67 3.26 -8.89
C PHE A 1 14.87 2.95 -7.99
N GLY A 2 15.38 3.96 -7.30
CA GLY A 2 16.38 3.78 -6.26
C GLY A 2 15.68 3.77 -4.90
N PHE A 3 15.58 2.62 -4.27
CA PHE A 3 15.11 2.54 -2.89
C PHE A 3 16.31 2.74 -1.98
N THR A 4 16.21 3.68 -1.06
CA THR A 4 17.14 3.75 0.07
C THR A 4 16.41 3.14 1.26
N GLU A 5 16.84 1.97 1.69
CA GLU A 5 16.28 1.32 2.87
C GLU A 5 16.70 2.07 4.12
N SER A 6 15.75 2.50 4.91
CA SER A 6 15.98 2.94 6.28
C SER A 6 15.46 1.84 7.20
N HIS A 7 16.36 1.13 7.87
CA HIS A 7 15.99 0.10 8.82
C HIS A 7 15.81 0.69 10.21
N THR A 8 14.61 0.59 10.74
CA THR A 8 14.37 0.79 12.16
C THR A 8 13.67 -0.45 12.71
N GLY A 9 14.44 -1.43 13.09
CA GLY A 9 13.90 -2.62 13.72
C GLY A 9 15.07 -3.43 14.30
N SER A 10 15.03 -3.68 15.58
CA SER A 10 16.15 -4.25 16.34
C SER A 10 16.02 -5.74 16.63
N VAL A 11 15.13 -6.44 15.96
CA VAL A 11 15.05 -7.90 16.08
C VAL A 11 15.86 -8.50 14.96
N GLU A 12 16.91 -9.25 15.32
CA GLU A 12 17.73 -9.97 14.35
C GLU A 12 16.83 -10.85 13.49
N GLY A 13 16.79 -10.58 12.17
CA GLY A 13 15.96 -11.29 11.21
C GLY A 13 14.56 -10.69 10.94
N ALA A 14 14.11 -9.65 11.62
CA ALA A 14 12.88 -8.97 11.27
C ALA A 14 13.19 -7.67 10.49
N PHE A 15 12.66 -7.58 9.27
CA PHE A 15 12.75 -6.38 8.45
C PHE A 15 11.41 -5.66 8.44
N TYR A 16 11.48 -4.36 8.67
CA TYR A 16 10.37 -3.43 8.63
C TYR A 16 10.65 -2.31 7.64
N LEU A 17 9.70 -2.00 6.79
CA LEU A 17 9.79 -0.88 5.87
C LEU A 17 9.29 0.39 6.55
N ALA A 18 10.22 1.25 6.98
CA ALA A 18 9.87 2.51 7.62
C ALA A 18 9.60 3.63 6.62
N THR A 19 10.41 3.73 5.57
CA THR A 19 10.36 4.84 4.61
C THR A 19 10.72 4.38 3.21
N ILE A 20 9.99 4.88 2.21
CA ILE A 20 10.36 4.78 0.79
C ILE A 20 10.85 6.16 0.35
N LYS A 21 12.03 6.19 -0.28
CA LYS A 21 12.61 7.39 -0.88
C LYS A 21 12.66 7.25 -2.39
N ASP A 22 12.24 8.27 -3.09
CA ASP A 22 12.35 8.35 -4.53
C ASP A 22 13.04 9.64 -4.94
N ALA A 23 14.29 9.51 -5.41
CA ALA A 23 15.09 10.65 -5.86
C ALA A 23 14.66 11.16 -7.25
N THR A 24 13.85 10.41 -7.98
CA THR A 24 13.44 10.74 -9.36
C THR A 24 12.04 11.31 -9.44
N GLN A 25 11.20 11.06 -8.44
CA GLN A 25 9.84 11.58 -8.36
C GLN A 25 9.64 12.30 -7.02
N PRO A 26 9.67 13.63 -7.02
CA PRO A 26 9.56 14.43 -5.80
C PRO A 26 8.19 14.32 -5.10
N ASN A 27 7.26 13.61 -5.68
CA ASN A 27 5.93 13.40 -5.10
C ASN A 27 5.55 11.93 -5.29
N ILE A 28 5.83 11.10 -4.28
CA ILE A 28 5.13 9.83 -4.19
C ILE A 28 3.66 10.21 -3.96
N PRO A 29 2.75 9.95 -4.93
CA PRO A 29 1.37 10.44 -4.83
C PRO A 29 0.57 9.56 -3.87
N VAL A 30 0.89 9.64 -2.60
CA VAL A 30 0.02 9.10 -1.56
C VAL A 30 -0.64 10.30 -0.93
N SER A 31 -1.84 10.58 -1.37
CA SER A 31 -2.62 11.66 -0.78
C SER A 31 -3.80 11.06 0.00
N PRO A 32 -3.79 11.14 1.33
CA PRO A 32 -4.99 10.86 2.13
C PRO A 32 -6.06 11.94 1.92
N VAL A 33 -5.76 13.01 1.20
CA VAL A 33 -6.72 14.09 0.86
C VAL A 33 -7.96 13.55 0.14
N ASN A 34 -7.82 12.39 -0.52
CA ASN A 34 -8.93 11.69 -1.16
C ASN A 34 -9.43 10.47 -0.36
N ALA A 35 -9.14 10.42 0.94
CA ALA A 35 -9.61 9.34 1.78
C ALA A 35 -11.16 9.28 1.78
N PRO A 36 -11.75 8.07 1.70
CA PRO A 36 -13.20 7.91 1.79
C PRO A 36 -13.76 8.54 3.08
N ALA A 37 -14.96 9.12 3.00
CA ALA A 37 -15.58 9.77 4.14
C ALA A 37 -15.72 8.81 5.34
N GLU A 38 -16.06 7.57 5.08
CA GLU A 38 -16.19 6.51 6.09
C GLU A 38 -14.87 6.28 6.85
N LEU A 39 -13.74 6.37 6.17
CA LEU A 39 -12.43 6.27 6.80
C LEU A 39 -12.14 7.49 7.66
N VAL A 40 -12.42 8.70 7.15
CA VAL A 40 -12.23 9.95 7.91
C VAL A 40 -13.08 9.96 9.18
N ASP A 41 -14.33 9.53 9.09
CA ASP A 41 -15.25 9.42 10.24
C ASP A 41 -14.76 8.39 11.26
N ALA A 42 -14.28 7.22 10.79
CA ALA A 42 -13.73 6.19 11.66
C ALA A 42 -12.46 6.67 12.39
N LEU A 43 -11.53 7.30 11.68
CA LEU A 43 -10.32 7.88 12.27
C LEU A 43 -10.67 8.96 13.30
N SER A 44 -11.62 9.83 12.99
CA SER A 44 -12.11 10.87 13.91
C SER A 44 -12.67 10.25 15.19
N SER A 45 -13.39 9.12 15.10
CA SER A 45 -13.91 8.39 16.26
C SER A 45 -12.80 7.81 17.16
N TRP A 46 -11.62 7.55 16.58
CA TRP A 46 -10.40 7.13 17.30
C TRP A 46 -9.57 8.30 17.80
N GLY A 47 -10.01 9.54 17.57
CA GLY A 47 -9.24 10.73 17.91
C GLY A 47 -8.07 10.99 16.98
N ILE A 48 -8.07 10.42 15.77
CA ILE A 48 -7.06 10.60 14.76
C ILE A 48 -7.51 11.63 13.73
N THR A 49 -6.67 12.60 13.45
CA THR A 49 -6.82 13.56 12.35
C THR A 49 -5.73 13.34 11.34
N LEU A 50 -6.11 13.26 10.05
CA LEU A 50 -5.14 13.24 8.96
C LEU A 50 -4.58 14.64 8.75
N GLU A 51 -3.27 14.75 8.67
CA GLU A 51 -2.54 15.99 8.42
C GLU A 51 -1.64 15.80 7.21
N ASP A 52 -1.46 16.85 6.40
CA ASP A 52 -0.46 16.86 5.32
C ASP A 52 0.94 17.02 5.91
N ARG A 53 1.42 15.98 6.58
CA ARG A 53 2.78 15.88 7.08
C ARG A 53 3.52 14.79 6.32
N TYR A 54 4.35 15.17 5.42
CA TYR A 54 5.26 14.29 4.69
C TYR A 54 6.56 15.03 4.38
N SER A 55 7.64 14.30 4.30
CA SER A 55 8.93 14.84 3.87
C SER A 55 9.00 14.86 2.35
N GLU A 56 9.59 15.91 1.80
CA GLU A 56 9.84 16.02 0.37
C GLU A 56 10.74 14.85 -0.09
N ASN A 57 10.37 14.18 -1.17
CA ASN A 57 11.06 13.03 -1.75
C ASN A 57 11.12 11.76 -0.88
N GLU A 58 10.38 11.68 0.20
CA GLU A 58 10.27 10.47 0.99
C GLU A 58 8.85 10.31 1.54
N HIS A 59 8.45 9.06 1.76
CA HIS A 59 7.18 8.71 2.35
C HIS A 59 7.40 7.66 3.44
N GLY A 60 7.17 8.05 4.68
CA GLY A 60 7.52 7.29 5.86
C GLY A 60 6.34 6.93 6.75
N GLU A 61 6.60 6.05 7.70
CA GLU A 61 5.67 5.84 8.81
C GLU A 61 5.42 7.15 9.55
N PHE A 62 4.21 7.31 10.09
CA PHE A 62 3.74 8.51 10.78
C PHE A 62 3.58 9.76 9.90
N ASP A 63 3.81 9.67 8.59
CA ASP A 63 3.32 10.69 7.68
C ASP A 63 1.79 10.68 7.73
N TYR A 64 1.15 11.85 7.79
CA TYR A 64 -0.28 12.07 7.91
C TYR A 64 -0.89 11.82 9.30
N CYS A 65 -0.51 10.77 10.05
CA CYS A 65 -0.97 10.53 11.42
C CYS A 65 -0.13 9.46 12.12
N TYR A 66 -0.32 9.29 13.42
CA TYR A 66 0.43 8.30 14.20
C TYR A 66 0.04 6.84 13.93
N ALA A 67 -1.04 6.60 13.18
CA ALA A 67 -1.52 5.28 12.79
C ALA A 67 -1.10 4.89 11.38
N SER A 68 -0.28 5.73 10.71
CA SER A 68 0.14 5.51 9.33
C SER A 68 1.48 4.80 9.24
N GLY A 69 1.66 4.06 8.14
CA GLY A 69 2.89 3.33 7.86
C GLY A 69 2.77 2.40 6.66
N TRP A 70 3.85 1.70 6.38
CA TRP A 70 3.92 0.74 5.29
C TRP A 70 3.57 -0.67 5.74
N MET A 71 2.78 -1.35 4.94
CA MET A 71 2.45 -2.76 5.09
C MET A 71 2.67 -3.49 3.77
N TYR A 72 2.85 -4.80 3.81
CA TYR A 72 2.85 -5.61 2.61
C TYR A 72 1.74 -6.66 2.66
N CYS A 73 1.23 -7.02 1.50
CA CYS A 73 0.39 -8.18 1.36
C CYS A 73 0.98 -9.17 0.34
N LEU A 74 0.72 -10.43 0.57
CA LEU A 74 1.06 -11.53 -0.28
C LEU A 74 -0.23 -12.20 -0.75
N ASN A 75 -0.45 -12.22 -2.07
CA ASN A 75 -1.68 -12.75 -2.67
C ASN A 75 -2.95 -12.16 -2.02
N ASN A 76 -2.96 -10.85 -1.89
CA ASN A 76 -4.05 -10.06 -1.28
C ASN A 76 -4.33 -10.36 0.20
N VAL A 77 -3.43 -11.01 0.92
CA VAL A 77 -3.50 -11.25 2.37
C VAL A 77 -2.35 -10.53 3.06
N PHE A 78 -2.65 -9.78 4.10
CA PHE A 78 -1.63 -9.13 4.94
C PHE A 78 -1.17 -10.13 6.01
N PRO A 79 0.07 -10.64 5.94
CA PRO A 79 0.57 -11.58 6.94
C PRO A 79 0.93 -10.87 8.23
N ASN A 80 0.77 -11.57 9.36
CA ASN A 80 1.20 -11.07 10.67
C ASN A 80 2.65 -11.49 10.98
N VAL A 81 3.53 -11.30 10.01
CA VAL A 81 4.97 -11.58 10.11
C VAL A 81 5.76 -10.54 9.32
N GLY A 82 7.04 -10.37 9.64
CA GLY A 82 7.94 -9.48 8.90
C GLY A 82 8.31 -10.02 7.52
N PHE A 83 8.96 -9.21 6.71
CA PHE A 83 9.41 -9.61 5.37
C PHE A 83 10.35 -10.82 5.39
N SER A 84 11.20 -10.94 6.40
CA SER A 84 12.16 -12.04 6.56
C SER A 84 11.50 -13.40 6.79
N ASP A 85 10.26 -13.43 7.26
CA ASP A 85 9.53 -14.65 7.59
C ASP A 85 8.52 -15.04 6.51
N SER A 86 8.49 -14.29 5.40
CA SER A 86 7.64 -14.57 4.25
C SER A 86 8.46 -15.19 3.12
N TYR A 87 8.15 -16.43 2.79
CA TYR A 87 8.78 -17.18 1.71
C TYR A 87 7.91 -17.12 0.46
N LEU A 88 8.50 -16.71 -0.66
CA LEU A 88 7.80 -16.53 -1.91
C LEU A 88 7.94 -17.76 -2.82
N SER A 89 6.90 -17.99 -3.61
CA SER A 89 6.85 -18.99 -4.68
C SER A 89 6.64 -18.32 -6.02
N ASP A 90 6.95 -19.03 -7.11
CA ASP A 90 6.69 -18.52 -8.45
C ASP A 90 5.19 -18.22 -8.64
N GLY A 91 4.90 -17.03 -9.12
CA GLY A 91 3.54 -16.55 -9.33
C GLY A 91 2.92 -15.80 -8.15
N ASP A 92 3.60 -15.72 -7.02
CA ASP A 92 3.14 -14.90 -5.90
C ASP A 92 3.15 -13.41 -6.25
N VAL A 93 2.13 -12.69 -5.80
CA VAL A 93 2.00 -11.25 -5.95
C VAL A 93 2.23 -10.58 -4.60
N VAL A 94 3.33 -9.83 -4.52
CA VAL A 94 3.65 -9.00 -3.35
C VAL A 94 3.32 -7.55 -3.67
N ARG A 95 2.53 -6.92 -2.81
CA ARG A 95 2.28 -5.48 -2.87
C ARG A 95 2.68 -4.83 -1.55
N VAL A 96 3.37 -3.71 -1.65
CA VAL A 96 3.63 -2.83 -0.53
C VAL A 96 2.59 -1.71 -0.58
N GLN A 97 1.88 -1.49 0.51
CA GLN A 97 0.77 -0.54 0.59
C GLN A 97 0.93 0.35 1.82
N PHE A 98 0.57 1.62 1.65
CA PHE A 98 0.54 2.55 2.77
C PHE A 98 -0.83 2.52 3.45
N THR A 99 -0.84 2.56 4.77
CA THR A 99 -2.04 2.65 5.59
C THR A 99 -2.03 3.92 6.43
N VAL A 100 -3.21 4.45 6.74
CA VAL A 100 -3.38 5.55 7.69
C VAL A 100 -4.21 5.14 8.93
N ALA A 101 -4.58 3.87 9.03
CA ALA A 101 -5.45 3.33 10.07
C ALA A 101 -4.99 1.96 10.60
N TYR A 102 -3.68 1.77 10.85
CA TYR A 102 -3.14 0.49 11.28
C TYR A 102 -3.61 -0.70 10.41
N GLY A 103 -3.66 -0.52 9.10
CA GLY A 103 -4.09 -1.55 8.16
C GLY A 103 -5.61 -1.68 7.99
N SER A 104 -6.43 -1.12 8.84
CA SER A 104 -7.89 -1.26 8.78
C SER A 104 -8.53 -0.54 7.59
N ASP A 105 -7.81 0.36 6.95
CA ASP A 105 -8.21 1.05 5.71
C ASP A 105 -7.86 0.26 4.44
N ILE A 106 -6.98 -0.71 4.52
CA ILE A 106 -6.51 -1.51 3.38
C ILE A 106 -6.78 -3.00 3.51
N GLY A 107 -7.53 -3.42 4.53
CA GLY A 107 -7.85 -4.84 4.78
C GLY A 107 -6.75 -5.60 5.52
N GLY A 108 -5.83 -4.92 6.17
CA GLY A 108 -4.69 -5.48 6.91
C GLY A 108 -4.78 -5.34 8.43
N GLY A 109 -5.94 -5.01 8.98
CA GLY A 109 -6.09 -4.75 10.41
C GLY A 109 -5.68 -5.91 11.31
N TYR A 110 -5.91 -7.16 10.91
CA TYR A 110 -5.48 -8.33 11.67
C TYR A 110 -3.96 -8.41 11.83
N ALA A 111 -3.21 -8.06 10.80
CA ALA A 111 -1.74 -8.06 10.84
C ALA A 111 -1.17 -7.07 11.86
N MET A 112 -1.94 -6.04 12.22
CA MET A 112 -1.58 -5.03 13.23
C MET A 112 -2.24 -5.29 14.59
N GLY A 113 -2.75 -6.50 14.84
CA GLY A 113 -3.33 -6.89 16.11
C GLY A 113 -4.83 -6.61 16.26
N GLY A 114 -5.51 -6.24 15.19
CA GLY A 114 -6.98 -6.16 15.14
C GLY A 114 -7.65 -7.53 15.25
N SER A 115 -8.95 -7.54 15.47
CA SER A 115 -9.74 -8.77 15.61
C SER A 115 -9.97 -9.50 14.28
N ASP A 116 -9.94 -8.78 13.17
CA ASP A 116 -10.20 -9.27 11.82
C ASP A 116 -9.61 -8.34 10.75
N ASN A 117 -9.80 -8.68 9.47
CA ASN A 117 -9.41 -7.88 8.31
C ASN A 117 -10.55 -7.03 7.72
N THR A 118 -11.62 -6.80 8.48
CA THR A 118 -12.69 -5.91 8.04
C THR A 118 -12.12 -4.51 7.84
N SER A 119 -12.40 -3.92 6.69
CA SER A 119 -12.07 -2.53 6.40
C SER A 119 -13.31 -1.65 6.48
N PHE A 120 -13.11 -0.34 6.60
CA PHE A 120 -14.20 0.65 6.70
C PHE A 120 -14.99 0.80 5.40
N TYR A 121 -14.47 0.27 4.30
CA TYR A 121 -15.05 0.28 2.96
C TYR A 121 -14.53 -0.94 2.17
N PRO A 122 -15.14 -1.30 1.03
CA PRO A 122 -14.67 -2.41 0.20
C PRO A 122 -13.27 -2.14 -0.36
N VAL A 123 -12.30 -2.96 0.00
CA VAL A 123 -10.92 -2.89 -0.48
C VAL A 123 -10.77 -3.69 -1.78
N ALA A 124 -10.20 -3.07 -2.81
CA ALA A 124 -9.99 -3.73 -4.08
C ALA A 124 -8.86 -4.78 -4.03
N ASN A 125 -9.10 -5.94 -4.64
CA ASN A 125 -8.04 -6.89 -4.97
C ASN A 125 -7.33 -6.46 -6.25
N LYS A 126 -6.04 -6.17 -6.16
CA LYS A 126 -5.21 -5.67 -7.26
C LYS A 126 -4.26 -6.73 -7.85
N ASP A 127 -4.32 -8.00 -7.41
CA ASP A 127 -3.33 -9.01 -7.80
C ASP A 127 -3.29 -9.21 -9.30
N ARG A 128 -4.46 -9.34 -9.95
CA ARG A 128 -4.54 -9.46 -11.40
C ARG A 128 -3.93 -8.25 -12.14
N LEU A 129 -4.25 -7.04 -11.71
CA LEU A 129 -3.69 -5.83 -12.31
C LEU A 129 -2.18 -5.78 -12.13
N SER A 130 -1.69 -6.09 -10.93
CA SER A 130 -0.25 -6.13 -10.62
C SER A 130 0.49 -7.16 -11.48
N THR A 131 -0.07 -8.35 -11.67
CA THR A 131 0.50 -9.40 -12.53
C THR A 131 0.58 -8.96 -14.00
N LEU A 132 -0.48 -8.33 -14.52
CA LEU A 132 -0.48 -7.82 -15.90
C LEU A 132 0.57 -6.73 -16.09
N ILE A 133 0.67 -5.79 -15.17
CA ILE A 133 1.69 -4.73 -15.20
C ILE A 133 3.10 -5.35 -15.18
N ALA A 134 3.36 -6.29 -14.30
CA ALA A 134 4.65 -6.97 -14.22
C ALA A 134 5.00 -7.68 -15.54
N THR A 135 4.07 -8.43 -16.11
CA THR A 135 4.26 -9.14 -17.38
C THR A 135 4.57 -8.17 -18.53
N LEU A 136 3.83 -7.07 -18.63
CA LEU A 136 4.04 -6.07 -19.70
C LEU A 136 5.40 -5.37 -19.52
N ASN A 137 5.78 -5.04 -18.28
CA ASN A 137 7.08 -4.46 -17.98
C ASN A 137 8.24 -5.39 -18.37
N GLU A 138 8.13 -6.70 -18.14
CA GLU A 138 9.16 -7.68 -18.58
C GLU A 138 9.35 -7.67 -20.09
N HIS A 139 8.29 -7.37 -20.85
CA HIS A 139 8.34 -7.28 -22.32
C HIS A 139 8.68 -5.87 -22.83
N GLY A 140 8.96 -4.91 -21.94
CA GLY A 140 9.26 -3.52 -22.30
C GLY A 140 8.07 -2.77 -22.88
N ILE A 141 6.86 -3.20 -22.57
CA ILE A 141 5.62 -2.56 -23.03
C ILE A 141 5.24 -1.46 -22.05
N GLU A 142 4.98 -0.28 -22.58
CA GLU A 142 4.59 0.88 -21.78
C GLU A 142 3.20 0.66 -21.16
N ILE A 143 3.10 0.96 -19.86
CA ILE A 143 1.86 0.83 -19.10
C ILE A 143 1.11 2.17 -19.17
N PRO A 144 -0.16 2.18 -19.58
CA PRO A 144 -0.98 3.40 -19.57
C PRO A 144 -1.12 4.01 -18.17
N ASP A 145 -1.08 5.34 -18.09
CA ASP A 145 -1.23 6.08 -16.83
C ASP A 145 -2.50 5.69 -16.05
N SER A 146 -3.60 5.42 -16.75
CA SER A 146 -4.85 4.98 -16.11
C SER A 146 -4.69 3.66 -15.35
N ALA A 147 -3.88 2.73 -15.87
CA ALA A 147 -3.61 1.47 -15.21
C ALA A 147 -2.67 1.66 -14.02
N MET A 148 -1.62 2.48 -14.18
CA MET A 148 -0.72 2.83 -13.08
C MET A 148 -1.45 3.56 -11.96
N ASN A 149 -2.33 4.50 -12.29
CA ASN A 149 -3.13 5.23 -11.30
C ASN A 149 -4.04 4.28 -10.50
N ALA A 150 -4.73 3.35 -11.16
CA ALA A 150 -5.57 2.37 -10.47
C ALA A 150 -4.74 1.41 -9.58
N ALA A 151 -3.53 1.02 -10.04
CA ALA A 151 -2.64 0.15 -9.28
C ALA A 151 -2.10 0.84 -8.01
N THR A 152 -1.73 2.13 -8.12
CA THR A 152 -1.08 2.88 -7.05
C THR A 152 -2.05 3.59 -6.10
N ALA A 153 -3.28 3.92 -6.54
CA ALA A 153 -4.27 4.54 -5.67
C ALA A 153 -4.62 3.64 -4.49
N ILE A 154 -4.42 4.12 -3.26
CA ILE A 154 -4.68 3.34 -2.04
C ILE A 154 -6.16 2.89 -2.00
N TYR A 155 -7.07 3.79 -2.31
CA TYR A 155 -8.52 3.62 -2.17
C TYR A 155 -9.24 3.42 -3.52
N ALA A 156 -8.55 2.79 -4.49
CA ALA A 156 -9.18 2.45 -5.77
C ALA A 156 -10.37 1.52 -5.57
N SER A 157 -11.45 1.74 -6.31
CA SER A 157 -12.57 0.82 -6.34
C SER A 157 -12.23 -0.48 -7.09
N GLN A 158 -12.93 -1.58 -6.80
CA GLN A 158 -12.76 -2.81 -7.57
C GLN A 158 -13.14 -2.63 -9.04
N GLU A 159 -14.10 -1.76 -9.33
CA GLU A 159 -14.52 -1.44 -10.70
C GLU A 159 -13.38 -0.77 -11.47
N ASP A 160 -12.71 0.24 -10.89
CA ASP A 160 -11.58 0.92 -11.51
C ASP A 160 -10.40 -0.03 -11.75
N VAL A 161 -10.10 -0.88 -10.78
CA VAL A 161 -9.06 -1.91 -10.88
C VAL A 161 -9.36 -2.92 -11.99
N ASN A 162 -10.61 -3.36 -12.10
CA ASN A 162 -11.04 -4.30 -13.16
C ASN A 162 -11.00 -3.62 -14.54
N ALA A 163 -11.43 -2.37 -14.65
CA ALA A 163 -11.38 -1.61 -15.89
C ALA A 163 -9.92 -1.40 -16.34
N ALA A 164 -9.04 -1.05 -15.43
CA ALA A 164 -7.60 -0.93 -15.69
C ALA A 164 -6.98 -2.25 -16.16
N ALA A 165 -7.32 -3.37 -15.51
CA ALA A 165 -6.84 -4.69 -15.91
C ALA A 165 -7.37 -5.11 -17.29
N ALA A 166 -8.57 -4.69 -17.68
CA ALA A 166 -9.13 -4.99 -19.00
C ALA A 166 -8.42 -4.24 -20.14
N VAL A 167 -7.89 -3.05 -19.88
CA VAL A 167 -7.12 -2.28 -20.88
C VAL A 167 -5.76 -2.93 -21.18
N LEU A 168 -5.22 -3.72 -20.25
CA LEU A 168 -3.90 -4.36 -20.37
C LEU A 168 -3.94 -5.76 -21.02
N GLN A 169 -5.10 -6.25 -21.45
CA GLN A 169 -5.28 -7.56 -22.10
C GLN A 169 -5.25 -7.45 -23.62
#